data_13a167d6f5fc1c23b0e6f1bb1944a385
#
_entry.id   13a167d6f5fc1c23b0e6f1bb1944a385
#
_cell.length_a   1.000
_cell.length_b   1.000
_cell.length_c   1.000
_cell.angle_alpha   90.00
_cell.angle_beta   90.00
_cell.angle_gamma   90.00
#
_symmetry.space_group_name_H-M   'P 1'
#
loop_
_entity.id
_entity.type
_entity.pdbx_description
1 polymer ?
#
loop_
_entity_poly.entity_id
_entity_poly.type
_entity_poly.pdbx_seq_one_letter_code
_entity_poly.pdbx_strand_id
1 'polypeptide(L)'
;SSSITTKAEGFLKDGMTDIKFASQYASTRPSGGDKKTREVGFYGTGSFELLGRYFLNGSYKSAGSSRFGSDHRFAPVWSAGIGWNVDKESFMGSVSWLNMLRLRFSVGSTANVTFSPYQAMTTYNYTTDLIHYAGIGAVPITMGNPDLNWQITMKYNWGLSATLFNERINIDASYYKNKTKDALMPISLPWSVGVSSVQVNMGKLENSGCEFAISAHVIKQKGLFWMVTVNGSHTMDKLTNVSTALKSIEVAQSLGARPSLMFQEGGSQFGIHAMRTAGIDPASGKEIFINSKGEYTFDYDKDERVEVGNSNPILEGSIFSSLSYKGFTLNITTGYKFG
;
A
#
# COMPACT_ATOMS: atom_id res chain seq x y z
N SER A 1 -23.52 -21.51 4.67
CA SER A 1 -22.98 -21.78 6.01
C SER A 1 -22.66 -23.27 6.11
N SER A 2 -21.41 -23.62 6.32
CA SER A 2 -21.00 -24.98 6.65
C SER A 2 -20.92 -25.08 8.19
N SER A 3 -21.61 -26.06 8.78
CA SER A 3 -21.48 -26.37 10.20
C SER A 3 -20.63 -27.65 10.35
N ILE A 4 -19.59 -27.59 11.16
CA ILE A 4 -18.82 -28.77 11.57
C ILE A 4 -19.21 -29.04 13.02
N THR A 5 -19.72 -30.24 13.32
CA THR A 5 -20.06 -30.64 14.67
C THR A 5 -18.96 -31.54 15.22
N THR A 6 -18.35 -31.14 16.32
CA THR A 6 -17.35 -31.93 17.04
C THR A 6 -17.81 -32.10 18.48
N LYS A 7 -17.66 -33.32 19.01
CA LYS A 7 -17.95 -33.63 20.41
C LYS A 7 -16.67 -33.66 21.21
N ALA A 8 -16.65 -32.94 22.33
CA ALA A 8 -15.51 -32.84 23.22
C ALA A 8 -15.99 -32.83 24.68
N GLU A 9 -15.24 -33.43 25.56
CA GLU A 9 -15.58 -33.60 26.98
C GLU A 9 -14.37 -33.30 27.91
N GLY A 10 -14.61 -33.08 29.19
CA GLY A 10 -13.57 -32.87 30.18
C GLY A 10 -12.91 -31.51 30.16
N PHE A 11 -13.70 -30.42 30.19
CA PHE A 11 -13.17 -29.07 30.33
C PHE A 11 -12.58 -28.85 31.72
N LEU A 12 -11.39 -28.25 31.76
CA LEU A 12 -10.63 -28.08 33.02
C LEU A 12 -11.20 -26.97 33.93
N LYS A 13 -12.06 -26.11 33.41
CA LYS A 13 -12.67 -25.01 34.15
C LYS A 13 -14.03 -24.63 33.57
N ASP A 14 -15.00 -24.35 34.45
CA ASP A 14 -16.31 -23.84 34.08
C ASP A 14 -16.17 -22.48 33.32
N GLY A 15 -16.97 -22.32 32.28
CA GLY A 15 -16.95 -21.14 31.45
C GLY A 15 -15.96 -21.16 30.28
N MET A 16 -15.14 -22.18 30.14
CA MET A 16 -14.36 -22.42 28.91
C MET A 16 -15.26 -22.97 27.82
N THR A 17 -15.52 -22.18 26.80
CA THR A 17 -16.40 -22.54 25.67
C THR A 17 -15.67 -23.01 24.42
N ASP A 18 -14.34 -22.79 24.35
CA ASP A 18 -13.55 -23.22 23.20
C ASP A 18 -13.19 -24.69 23.34
N ILE A 19 -13.66 -25.50 22.39
CA ILE A 19 -13.51 -26.96 22.39
C ILE A 19 -12.06 -27.46 22.39
N LYS A 20 -11.09 -26.60 21.99
CA LYS A 20 -9.65 -26.94 22.05
C LYS A 20 -9.13 -27.23 23.46
N PHE A 21 -9.85 -26.78 24.50
CA PHE A 21 -9.46 -26.98 25.90
C PHE A 21 -10.11 -28.21 26.55
N ALA A 22 -10.87 -28.99 25.81
CA ALA A 22 -11.37 -30.25 26.29
C ALA A 22 -10.23 -31.28 26.43
N SER A 23 -10.34 -32.20 27.40
CA SER A 23 -9.36 -33.27 27.61
C SER A 23 -9.58 -34.47 26.68
N GLN A 24 -10.79 -34.66 26.19
CA GLN A 24 -11.15 -35.79 25.32
C GLN A 24 -11.89 -35.30 24.04
N TYR A 25 -11.54 -35.87 22.90
CA TYR A 25 -12.12 -35.60 21.61
C TYR A 25 -12.55 -36.91 20.91
N ALA A 26 -13.62 -36.83 20.12
CA ALA A 26 -14.11 -38.00 19.39
C ALA A 26 -13.16 -38.48 18.28
N SER A 27 -12.27 -37.58 17.77
CA SER A 27 -11.28 -37.92 16.75
C SER A 27 -9.98 -37.18 16.98
N THR A 28 -9.69 -36.13 16.24
CA THR A 28 -8.54 -35.24 16.40
C THR A 28 -8.92 -34.02 17.22
N ARG A 29 -7.95 -33.47 17.97
CA ARG A 29 -8.15 -32.27 18.75
C ARG A 29 -8.51 -31.11 17.82
N PRO A 30 -9.69 -30.49 17.98
CA PRO A 30 -10.10 -29.39 17.13
C PRO A 30 -9.26 -28.15 17.42
N SER A 31 -9.01 -27.39 16.38
CA SER A 31 -8.44 -26.03 16.49
C SER A 31 -9.49 -25.02 16.05
N GLY A 32 -9.62 -23.96 16.78
CA GLY A 32 -10.57 -22.88 16.45
C GLY A 32 -10.08 -21.54 16.98
N GLY A 33 -10.60 -20.47 16.42
CA GLY A 33 -10.36 -19.10 16.86
C GLY A 33 -11.58 -18.22 16.57
N ASP A 34 -11.93 -17.37 17.49
CA ASP A 34 -13.01 -16.38 17.31
C ASP A 34 -12.40 -14.99 17.17
N LYS A 35 -12.74 -14.31 16.06
CA LYS A 35 -12.33 -12.93 15.81
C LYS A 35 -13.58 -12.07 15.65
N LYS A 36 -13.77 -11.14 16.56
CA LYS A 36 -14.90 -10.20 16.53
C LYS A 36 -14.41 -8.79 16.19
N THR A 37 -14.94 -8.22 15.12
CA THR A 37 -14.78 -6.82 14.75
C THR A 37 -16.13 -6.14 14.73
N ARG A 38 -16.18 -4.93 15.24
CA ARG A 38 -17.37 -4.07 15.14
C ARG A 38 -16.96 -2.76 14.49
N GLU A 39 -17.71 -2.37 13.49
CA GLU A 39 -17.49 -1.12 12.76
C GLU A 39 -18.83 -0.38 12.72
N VAL A 40 -18.76 0.93 12.91
CA VAL A 40 -19.90 1.83 12.77
C VAL A 40 -19.43 3.06 12.00
N GLY A 41 -20.31 3.59 11.15
CA GLY A 41 -19.96 4.79 10.39
C GLY A 41 -21.19 5.57 9.98
N PHE A 42 -21.05 6.90 10.02
CA PHE A 42 -22.03 7.84 9.50
C PHE A 42 -21.41 8.53 8.29
N TYR A 43 -22.16 8.65 7.22
CA TYR A 43 -21.67 9.30 6.01
C TYR A 43 -22.71 10.23 5.40
N GLY A 44 -22.23 11.26 4.73
CA GLY A 44 -23.01 12.17 3.93
C GLY A 44 -22.26 12.50 2.65
N THR A 45 -22.97 12.64 1.55
CA THR A 45 -22.42 13.03 0.25
C THR A 45 -23.26 14.13 -0.36
N GLY A 46 -22.62 15.04 -1.08
CA GLY A 46 -23.27 16.08 -1.83
C GLY A 46 -22.60 16.24 -3.19
N SER A 47 -23.38 16.46 -4.22
CA SER A 47 -22.91 16.80 -5.56
C SER A 47 -23.71 17.96 -6.12
N PHE A 48 -23.02 18.85 -6.80
CA PHE A 48 -23.62 20.01 -7.44
C PHE A 48 -23.04 20.17 -8.85
N GLU A 49 -23.90 20.43 -9.81
CA GLU A 49 -23.54 20.68 -11.19
C GLU A 49 -24.14 22.01 -11.63
N LEU A 50 -23.34 22.86 -12.24
CA LEU A 50 -23.77 24.14 -12.77
C LEU A 50 -23.52 24.21 -14.27
N LEU A 51 -24.62 24.41 -15.03
CA LEU A 51 -24.62 24.62 -16.49
C LEU A 51 -23.91 23.52 -17.31
N GLY A 52 -23.77 22.31 -16.77
CA GLY A 52 -22.99 21.25 -17.41
C GLY A 52 -21.48 21.54 -17.49
N ARG A 53 -21.01 22.63 -16.89
CA ARG A 53 -19.62 23.12 -16.98
C ARG A 53 -18.83 22.86 -15.73
N TYR A 54 -19.42 23.16 -14.57
CA TYR A 54 -18.74 23.10 -13.27
C TYR A 54 -19.38 22.03 -12.39
N PHE A 55 -18.53 21.21 -11.84
CA PHE A 55 -18.95 20.11 -10.94
C PHE A 55 -18.27 20.32 -9.60
N LEU A 56 -19.06 20.21 -8.54
CA LEU A 56 -18.58 20.19 -7.16
C LEU A 56 -19.11 18.94 -6.50
N ASN A 57 -18.25 18.19 -5.87
CA ASN A 57 -18.64 17.04 -5.06
C ASN A 57 -17.95 17.08 -3.70
N GLY A 58 -18.63 16.53 -2.71
CA GLY A 58 -18.09 16.42 -1.37
C GLY A 58 -18.65 15.18 -0.67
N SER A 59 -17.83 14.58 0.16
CA SER A 59 -18.23 13.48 1.02
C SER A 59 -17.59 13.61 2.38
N TYR A 60 -18.30 13.18 3.39
CA TYR A 60 -17.78 13.06 4.76
C TYR A 60 -18.28 11.75 5.37
N LYS A 61 -17.37 11.03 6.01
CA LYS A 61 -17.65 9.81 6.75
C LYS A 61 -16.92 9.85 8.09
N SER A 62 -17.64 9.64 9.17
CA SER A 62 -17.04 9.32 10.46
C SER A 62 -17.07 7.81 10.63
N ALA A 63 -15.90 7.17 10.58
CA ALA A 63 -15.75 5.72 10.67
C ALA A 63 -15.16 5.33 12.02
N GLY A 64 -15.83 4.42 12.74
CA GLY A 64 -15.38 3.87 14.01
C GLY A 64 -15.12 2.37 13.89
N SER A 65 -14.05 1.89 14.52
CA SER A 65 -13.71 0.47 14.54
C SER A 65 -13.23 0.01 15.92
N SER A 66 -13.66 -1.18 16.32
CA SER A 66 -13.24 -1.83 17.58
C SER A 66 -11.80 -2.36 17.54
N ARG A 67 -11.09 -2.19 16.42
CA ARG A 67 -9.67 -2.59 16.29
C ARG A 67 -8.74 -1.62 17.02
N PHE A 68 -9.19 -0.39 17.25
CA PHE A 68 -8.42 0.67 17.91
C PHE A 68 -8.69 0.74 19.39
N GLY A 69 -7.75 1.32 20.12
CA GLY A 69 -7.90 1.65 21.53
C GLY A 69 -9.07 2.59 21.80
N SER A 70 -9.41 2.77 23.08
CA SER A 70 -10.58 3.54 23.51
C SER A 70 -10.63 4.98 22.96
N ASP A 71 -9.45 5.60 22.85
CA ASP A 71 -9.32 7.03 22.59
C ASP A 71 -9.28 7.39 21.10
N HIS A 72 -9.04 6.41 20.22
CA HIS A 72 -8.86 6.63 18.79
C HIS A 72 -9.81 5.78 17.92
N ARG A 73 -11.01 5.48 18.43
CA ARG A 73 -11.95 4.60 17.72
C ARG A 73 -12.53 5.19 16.44
N PHE A 74 -12.64 6.50 16.34
CA PHE A 74 -13.23 7.18 15.20
C PHE A 74 -12.22 7.96 14.41
N ALA A 75 -12.26 7.82 13.08
CA ALA A 75 -11.49 8.64 12.16
C ALA A 75 -12.42 9.38 11.19
N PRO A 76 -12.23 10.70 11.01
CA PRO A 76 -12.88 11.43 9.96
C PRO A 76 -12.24 11.12 8.61
N VAL A 77 -13.07 10.73 7.64
CA VAL A 77 -12.70 10.53 6.24
C VAL A 77 -13.55 11.47 5.41
N TRP A 78 -12.94 12.29 4.59
CA TRP A 78 -13.66 13.26 3.78
C TRP A 78 -13.02 13.41 2.41
N SER A 79 -13.79 13.86 1.44
CA SER A 79 -13.27 14.27 0.14
C SER A 79 -14.03 15.47 -0.39
N ALA A 80 -13.32 16.30 -1.15
CA ALA A 80 -13.88 17.37 -1.95
C ALA A 80 -13.27 17.32 -3.34
N GLY A 81 -14.07 17.57 -4.37
CA GLY A 81 -13.62 17.56 -5.75
C GLY A 81 -14.31 18.63 -6.55
N ILE A 82 -13.56 19.19 -7.48
CA ILE A 82 -14.06 20.12 -8.49
C ILE A 82 -13.74 19.59 -9.89
N GLY A 83 -14.63 19.83 -10.80
CA GLY A 83 -14.45 19.50 -12.21
C GLY A 83 -14.91 20.66 -13.08
N TRP A 84 -14.21 20.87 -14.17
CA TRP A 84 -14.50 21.90 -15.15
C TRP A 84 -14.48 21.31 -16.55
N ASN A 85 -15.61 21.36 -17.24
CA ASN A 85 -15.73 21.06 -18.66
C ASN A 85 -15.37 22.32 -19.46
N VAL A 86 -14.12 22.44 -19.83
CA VAL A 86 -13.59 23.61 -20.53
C VAL A 86 -14.19 23.73 -21.95
N ASP A 87 -14.47 22.59 -22.58
CA ASP A 87 -15.10 22.51 -23.91
C ASP A 87 -16.49 23.14 -23.96
N LYS A 88 -17.17 23.27 -22.81
CA LYS A 88 -18.49 23.93 -22.75
C LYS A 88 -18.44 25.43 -22.59
N GLU A 89 -17.26 26.01 -22.52
CA GLU A 89 -17.10 27.46 -22.43
C GLU A 89 -17.27 28.15 -23.76
N SER A 90 -17.80 29.38 -23.74
CA SER A 90 -18.10 30.14 -24.96
C SER A 90 -16.85 30.46 -25.79
N PHE A 91 -15.70 30.63 -25.14
CA PHE A 91 -14.43 30.87 -25.82
C PHE A 91 -13.88 29.67 -26.57
N MET A 92 -14.38 28.45 -26.24
CA MET A 92 -13.97 27.20 -26.90
C MET A 92 -14.81 26.87 -28.15
N GLY A 93 -15.88 27.60 -28.40
CA GLY A 93 -16.81 27.33 -29.52
C GLY A 93 -16.18 27.37 -30.90
N SER A 94 -15.05 28.04 -31.10
CA SER A 94 -14.29 28.07 -32.36
C SER A 94 -13.29 26.94 -32.55
N VAL A 95 -13.07 26.10 -31.50
CA VAL A 95 -12.04 25.05 -31.53
C VAL A 95 -12.66 23.74 -32.01
N SER A 96 -12.71 23.53 -33.33
CA SER A 96 -13.38 22.37 -33.91
C SER A 96 -12.69 21.04 -33.74
N TRP A 97 -11.38 21.03 -33.46
CA TRP A 97 -10.61 19.80 -33.25
C TRP A 97 -10.71 19.25 -31.81
N LEU A 98 -11.21 20.04 -30.86
CA LEU A 98 -11.41 19.65 -29.47
C LEU A 98 -12.87 19.28 -29.24
N ASN A 99 -13.14 18.01 -28.94
CA ASN A 99 -14.50 17.51 -28.70
C ASN A 99 -14.87 17.57 -27.22
N MET A 100 -13.90 17.33 -26.34
CA MET A 100 -14.07 17.38 -24.90
C MET A 100 -12.74 17.77 -24.25
N LEU A 101 -12.81 18.64 -23.25
CA LEU A 101 -11.70 18.93 -22.35
C LEU A 101 -12.24 19.10 -20.92
N ARG A 102 -11.89 18.17 -20.07
CA ARG A 102 -12.27 18.20 -18.66
C ARG A 102 -11.04 18.25 -17.77
N LEU A 103 -11.03 19.22 -16.88
CA LEU A 103 -10.06 19.31 -15.80
C LEU A 103 -10.73 18.90 -14.48
N ARG A 104 -10.01 18.17 -13.66
CA ARG A 104 -10.47 17.69 -12.36
C ARG A 104 -9.41 17.93 -11.30
N PHE A 105 -9.86 18.34 -10.13
CA PHE A 105 -9.02 18.35 -8.94
C PHE A 105 -9.83 17.75 -7.80
N SER A 106 -9.19 16.90 -7.03
CA SER A 106 -9.79 16.37 -5.81
C SER A 106 -8.77 16.31 -4.68
N VAL A 107 -9.29 16.53 -3.48
CA VAL A 107 -8.55 16.41 -2.23
C VAL A 107 -9.39 15.64 -1.23
N GLY A 108 -8.76 14.81 -0.44
CA GLY A 108 -9.48 14.07 0.59
C GLY A 108 -8.57 13.32 1.52
N SER A 109 -9.13 12.85 2.61
CA SER A 109 -8.46 11.96 3.56
C SER A 109 -9.03 10.55 3.47
N THR A 110 -8.17 9.56 3.60
CA THR A 110 -8.56 8.17 3.82
C THR A 110 -7.91 7.67 5.08
N ALA A 111 -8.68 6.95 5.90
CA ALA A 111 -8.17 6.27 7.07
C ALA A 111 -8.07 4.77 6.76
N ASN A 112 -6.96 4.17 7.03
CA ASN A 112 -6.73 2.75 6.77
C ASN A 112 -6.47 1.98 8.07
N VAL A 113 -7.00 0.75 8.12
CA VAL A 113 -6.83 -0.22 9.18
C VAL A 113 -6.18 -1.45 8.58
N THR A 114 -4.86 -1.46 8.53
CA THR A 114 -4.11 -2.60 7.95
C THR A 114 -3.76 -3.68 8.96
N PHE A 115 -4.11 -3.50 10.22
CA PHE A 115 -3.75 -4.45 11.27
C PHE A 115 -4.91 -5.36 11.70
N SER A 116 -4.53 -6.52 12.22
CA SER A 116 -5.47 -7.52 12.71
C SER A 116 -6.24 -7.03 13.94
N PRO A 117 -7.44 -7.57 14.22
CA PRO A 117 -8.14 -7.30 15.48
C PRO A 117 -7.25 -7.58 16.70
N TYR A 118 -7.43 -6.79 17.75
CA TYR A 118 -6.75 -6.91 19.05
C TYR A 118 -5.26 -6.52 19.08
N GLN A 119 -4.68 -5.96 18.04
CA GLN A 119 -3.27 -5.52 18.06
C GLN A 119 -2.99 -4.33 19.00
N ALA A 120 -4.03 -3.58 19.36
CA ALA A 120 -3.93 -2.57 20.42
C ALA A 120 -3.85 -3.18 21.83
N MET A 121 -4.13 -4.49 21.98
CA MET A 121 -4.15 -5.19 23.25
C MET A 121 -3.16 -6.35 23.26
N THR A 122 -2.51 -6.59 24.41
CA THR A 122 -1.71 -7.78 24.58
C THR A 122 -2.61 -9.03 24.59
N THR A 123 -2.33 -9.97 23.70
CA THR A 123 -3.09 -11.22 23.60
C THR A 123 -2.22 -12.39 24.03
N TYR A 124 -2.87 -13.36 24.68
CA TYR A 124 -2.23 -14.56 25.20
C TYR A 124 -2.79 -15.79 24.52
N ASN A 125 -1.94 -16.77 24.28
CA ASN A 125 -2.34 -18.12 23.91
C ASN A 125 -2.26 -19.02 25.15
N TYR A 126 -3.36 -19.67 25.45
CA TYR A 126 -3.35 -20.73 26.45
C TYR A 126 -2.78 -21.99 25.80
N THR A 127 -1.70 -22.51 26.37
CA THR A 127 -1.04 -23.71 25.86
C THR A 127 -1.43 -24.90 26.73
N THR A 128 -1.84 -25.99 26.09
CA THR A 128 -2.15 -27.24 26.79
C THR A 128 -0.91 -28.15 26.95
N ASP A 129 0.17 -27.79 26.24
CA ASP A 129 1.42 -28.55 26.22
C ASP A 129 2.42 -28.07 27.29
N LEU A 130 2.20 -26.83 27.79
CA LEU A 130 2.98 -26.26 28.91
C LEU A 130 2.08 -26.12 30.12
N ILE A 131 1.98 -27.21 30.90
CA ILE A 131 1.20 -27.23 32.14
C ILE A 131 2.09 -26.72 33.27
N HIS A 132 1.69 -25.61 33.88
CA HIS A 132 2.27 -25.11 35.11
C HIS A 132 1.64 -25.84 36.30
N TYR A 133 2.34 -25.94 37.41
CA TYR A 133 1.80 -26.61 38.62
C TYR A 133 0.47 -26.02 39.12
N ALA A 134 0.18 -24.77 38.77
CA ALA A 134 -1.08 -24.08 39.09
C ALA A 134 -2.17 -24.21 38.01
N GLY A 135 -1.94 -24.98 36.93
CA GLY A 135 -2.91 -25.19 35.85
C GLY A 135 -2.38 -24.83 34.46
N ILE A 136 -3.28 -24.41 33.55
CA ILE A 136 -2.97 -24.08 32.16
C ILE A 136 -2.08 -22.83 32.09
N GLY A 137 -0.95 -22.94 31.40
CA GLY A 137 -0.06 -21.83 31.13
C GLY A 137 -0.60 -20.92 30.02
N ALA A 138 -0.27 -19.64 30.10
CA ALA A 138 -0.56 -18.65 29.04
C ALA A 138 0.73 -17.99 28.58
N VAL A 139 0.94 -17.95 27.26
CA VAL A 139 2.11 -17.32 26.63
C VAL A 139 1.64 -16.12 25.84
N PRO A 140 2.29 -14.93 25.95
CA PRO A 140 1.95 -13.80 25.14
C PRO A 140 2.24 -14.09 23.66
N ILE A 141 1.28 -13.79 22.78
CA ILE A 141 1.43 -13.94 21.31
C ILE A 141 1.73 -12.61 20.67
N THR A 142 1.05 -11.57 21.15
CA THR A 142 1.23 -10.19 20.65
C THR A 142 1.40 -9.26 21.84
N MET A 143 2.31 -8.32 21.71
CA MET A 143 2.39 -7.19 22.61
C MET A 143 1.49 -6.09 22.07
N GLY A 144 0.49 -5.69 22.86
CA GLY A 144 -0.43 -4.63 22.51
C GLY A 144 0.25 -3.27 22.55
N ASN A 145 -0.15 -2.40 21.63
CA ASN A 145 0.21 -1.00 21.66
C ASN A 145 -1.07 -0.15 21.78
N PRO A 146 -1.39 0.38 22.98
CA PRO A 146 -2.59 1.20 23.17
C PRO A 146 -2.55 2.54 22.41
N ASP A 147 -1.35 3.02 22.04
CA ASP A 147 -1.12 4.28 21.35
C ASP A 147 -1.30 4.15 19.82
N LEU A 148 -1.74 2.99 19.33
CA LEU A 148 -1.99 2.79 17.90
C LEU A 148 -3.06 3.75 17.37
N ASN A 149 -2.65 4.61 16.47
CA ASN A 149 -3.49 5.58 15.77
C ASN A 149 -3.87 5.09 14.37
N TRP A 150 -4.92 5.70 13.81
CA TRP A 150 -5.28 5.52 12.41
C TRP A 150 -4.18 6.04 11.51
N GLN A 151 -3.80 5.22 10.54
CA GLN A 151 -3.00 5.68 9.42
C GLN A 151 -3.88 6.56 8.53
N ILE A 152 -3.65 7.86 8.52
CA ILE A 152 -4.39 8.83 7.72
C ILE A 152 -3.56 9.22 6.52
N THR A 153 -4.14 9.05 5.34
CA THR A 153 -3.52 9.49 4.08
C THR A 153 -4.33 10.62 3.47
N MET A 154 -3.72 11.81 3.37
CA MET A 154 -4.23 12.92 2.57
C MET A 154 -3.86 12.68 1.12
N LYS A 155 -4.86 12.72 0.24
CA LYS A 155 -4.73 12.48 -1.19
C LYS A 155 -5.08 13.74 -1.97
N TYR A 156 -4.22 14.10 -2.89
CA TYR A 156 -4.42 15.18 -3.86
C TYR A 156 -4.33 14.57 -5.23
N ASN A 157 -5.30 14.83 -6.08
CA ASN A 157 -5.33 14.32 -7.45
C ASN A 157 -5.72 15.43 -8.42
N TRP A 158 -4.94 15.61 -9.48
CA TRP A 158 -5.20 16.46 -10.62
C TRP A 158 -5.40 15.58 -11.83
N GLY A 159 -6.50 15.76 -12.53
CA GLY A 159 -6.85 14.95 -13.69
C GLY A 159 -7.19 15.81 -14.90
N LEU A 160 -6.81 15.33 -16.05
CA LEU A 160 -7.14 15.89 -17.34
C LEU A 160 -7.72 14.78 -18.22
N SER A 161 -8.88 15.04 -18.84
CA SER A 161 -9.42 14.16 -19.88
C SER A 161 -9.68 15.01 -21.12
N ALA A 162 -9.19 14.57 -22.28
CA ALA A 162 -9.38 15.25 -23.54
C ALA A 162 -9.78 14.27 -24.63
N THR A 163 -10.72 14.69 -25.48
CA THR A 163 -11.14 13.98 -26.69
C THR A 163 -10.95 14.88 -27.87
N LEU A 164 -10.19 14.44 -28.86
CA LEU A 164 -9.69 15.25 -29.94
C LEU A 164 -10.06 14.64 -31.30
N PHE A 165 -10.15 15.52 -32.36
CA PHE A 165 -10.24 15.12 -33.75
C PHE A 165 -11.41 14.19 -34.06
N ASN A 166 -12.63 14.58 -33.66
CA ASN A 166 -13.84 13.79 -33.80
C ASN A 166 -13.72 12.41 -33.15
N GLU A 167 -13.30 12.41 -31.88
CA GLU A 167 -13.12 11.21 -31.04
C GLU A 167 -12.03 10.25 -31.55
N ARG A 168 -11.09 10.75 -32.37
CA ARG A 168 -9.99 9.89 -32.82
C ARG A 168 -8.92 9.69 -31.78
N ILE A 169 -8.71 10.67 -30.93
CA ILE A 169 -7.70 10.59 -29.85
C ILE A 169 -8.39 10.89 -28.52
N ASN A 170 -8.26 9.97 -27.57
CA ASN A 170 -8.68 10.15 -26.20
C ASN A 170 -7.45 10.13 -25.30
N ILE A 171 -7.34 11.13 -24.46
CA ILE A 171 -6.23 11.30 -23.52
C ILE A 171 -6.83 11.39 -22.11
N ASP A 172 -6.39 10.54 -21.22
CA ASP A 172 -6.58 10.65 -19.78
C ASP A 172 -5.21 10.74 -19.12
N ALA A 173 -4.99 11.77 -18.32
CA ALA A 173 -3.78 11.97 -17.57
C ALA A 173 -4.12 12.39 -16.14
N SER A 174 -3.38 11.88 -15.19
CA SER A 174 -3.50 12.29 -13.81
C SER A 174 -2.14 12.42 -13.14
N TYR A 175 -2.06 13.36 -12.21
CA TYR A 175 -0.97 13.48 -11.25
C TYR A 175 -1.55 13.37 -9.85
N TYR A 176 -0.93 12.60 -9.01
CA TYR A 176 -1.36 12.45 -7.62
C TYR A 176 -0.21 12.71 -6.64
N LYS A 177 -0.57 13.20 -5.46
CA LYS A 177 0.33 13.29 -4.32
C LYS A 177 -0.42 12.84 -3.07
N ASN A 178 0.10 11.82 -2.43
CA ASN A 178 -0.44 11.23 -1.20
C ASN A 178 0.53 11.50 -0.06
N LYS A 179 0.02 11.96 1.08
CA LYS A 179 0.79 12.18 2.30
C LYS A 179 0.19 11.34 3.41
N THR A 180 0.88 10.29 3.79
CA THR A 180 0.49 9.41 4.88
C THR A 180 1.14 9.86 6.18
N LYS A 181 0.33 10.04 7.20
CA LYS A 181 0.78 10.25 8.58
C LYS A 181 0.53 8.98 9.38
N ASP A 182 1.33 8.78 10.40
CA ASP A 182 1.20 7.67 11.33
C ASP A 182 1.19 6.31 10.60
N ALA A 183 2.10 6.17 9.61
CA ALA A 183 2.24 4.93 8.87
C ALA A 183 2.50 3.77 9.82
N LEU A 184 1.71 2.70 9.67
CA LEU A 184 1.77 1.51 10.52
C LEU A 184 2.80 0.54 9.96
N MET A 185 3.74 0.15 10.80
CA MET A 185 4.78 -0.82 10.44
C MET A 185 5.00 -1.83 11.57
N PRO A 186 5.25 -3.11 11.26
CA PRO A 186 5.67 -4.08 12.25
C PRO A 186 7.15 -3.87 12.61
N ILE A 187 7.44 -3.78 13.89
CA ILE A 187 8.81 -3.79 14.41
C ILE A 187 9.13 -5.19 14.90
N SER A 188 10.22 -5.78 14.42
CA SER A 188 10.75 -7.03 14.96
C SER A 188 11.38 -6.78 16.34
N LEU A 189 11.03 -7.64 17.29
CA LEU A 189 11.56 -7.58 18.65
C LEU A 189 12.59 -8.71 18.89
N PRO A 190 13.56 -8.50 19.80
CA PRO A 190 14.45 -9.57 20.23
C PRO A 190 13.66 -10.75 20.81
N TRP A 191 14.12 -11.96 20.55
CA TRP A 191 13.50 -13.20 21.06
C TRP A 191 13.32 -13.23 22.58
N SER A 192 14.16 -12.48 23.33
CA SER A 192 14.08 -12.35 24.79
C SER A 192 12.79 -11.69 25.28
N VAL A 193 12.06 -10.98 24.41
CA VAL A 193 10.78 -10.33 24.75
C VAL A 193 9.60 -11.31 24.69
N GLY A 194 9.79 -12.49 24.07
CA GLY A 194 8.77 -13.53 23.96
C GLY A 194 7.74 -13.30 22.86
N VAL A 195 7.80 -12.19 22.14
CA VAL A 195 6.99 -11.89 20.94
C VAL A 195 7.90 -11.46 19.80
N SER A 196 7.56 -11.86 18.59
CA SER A 196 8.42 -11.62 17.42
C SER A 196 8.31 -10.20 16.86
N SER A 197 7.17 -9.53 17.04
CA SER A 197 6.95 -8.20 16.52
C SER A 197 5.86 -7.42 17.26
N VAL A 198 5.92 -6.10 17.18
CA VAL A 198 4.88 -5.17 17.65
C VAL A 198 4.55 -4.18 16.53
N GLN A 199 3.29 -3.78 16.44
CA GLN A 199 2.87 -2.72 15.50
C GLN A 199 3.06 -1.36 16.14
N VAL A 200 3.62 -0.42 15.38
CA VAL A 200 3.79 0.97 15.81
C VAL A 200 3.49 1.93 14.68
N ASN A 201 3.12 3.15 15.03
CA ASN A 201 3.01 4.25 14.08
C ASN A 201 4.40 4.88 13.89
N MET A 202 4.94 4.77 12.67
CA MET A 202 6.32 5.12 12.40
C MET A 202 6.45 6.01 11.19
N GLY A 203 6.53 7.31 11.46
CA GLY A 203 6.94 8.26 10.44
C GLY A 203 5.84 8.70 9.48
N LYS A 204 6.28 9.39 8.46
CA LYS A 204 5.44 9.95 7.39
C LYS A 204 5.94 9.41 6.06
N LEU A 205 5.03 9.05 5.19
CA LEU A 205 5.30 8.58 3.84
C LEU A 205 4.65 9.55 2.85
N GLU A 206 5.43 10.09 1.93
CA GLU A 206 4.91 10.79 0.76
C GLU A 206 5.03 9.88 -0.45
N ASN A 207 3.95 9.78 -1.22
CA ASN A 207 3.90 9.05 -2.47
C ASN A 207 3.30 9.97 -3.54
N SER A 208 3.97 10.13 -4.67
CA SER A 208 3.51 10.93 -5.78
C SER A 208 3.76 10.20 -7.10
N GLY A 209 2.94 10.48 -8.09
CA GLY A 209 3.11 9.85 -9.38
C GLY A 209 2.24 10.47 -10.44
N CYS A 210 2.51 10.08 -11.67
CA CYS A 210 1.67 10.42 -12.82
C CYS A 210 1.23 9.13 -13.53
N GLU A 211 0.01 9.19 -14.05
CA GLU A 211 -0.59 8.13 -14.83
C GLU A 211 -1.13 8.74 -16.11
N PHE A 212 -1.01 8.02 -17.21
CA PHE A 212 -1.61 8.45 -18.49
C PHE A 212 -2.16 7.26 -19.26
N ALA A 213 -3.21 7.52 -20.02
CA ALA A 213 -3.74 6.62 -21.02
C ALA A 213 -4.07 7.42 -22.28
N ILE A 214 -3.52 7.01 -23.40
CA ILE A 214 -3.76 7.62 -24.70
C ILE A 214 -4.30 6.56 -25.64
N SER A 215 -5.54 6.74 -26.10
CA SER A 215 -6.17 5.85 -27.07
C SER A 215 -6.33 6.58 -28.40
N ALA A 216 -5.86 5.97 -29.46
CA ALA A 216 -5.95 6.52 -30.82
C ALA A 216 -6.65 5.55 -31.77
N HIS A 217 -7.71 6.04 -32.45
CA HIS A 217 -8.30 5.34 -33.59
C HIS A 217 -7.47 5.67 -34.85
N VAL A 218 -6.45 4.83 -35.08
CA VAL A 218 -5.52 5.02 -36.22
C VAL A 218 -6.25 4.88 -37.53
N ILE A 219 -7.16 3.89 -37.63
CA ILE A 219 -8.03 3.67 -38.78
C ILE A 219 -9.46 3.51 -38.29
N LYS A 220 -10.36 4.35 -38.84
CA LYS A 220 -11.81 4.29 -38.54
C LYS A 220 -12.55 4.34 -39.89
N GLN A 221 -12.58 3.20 -40.58
CA GLN A 221 -13.23 3.07 -41.90
C GLN A 221 -14.21 1.89 -41.88
N LYS A 222 -15.19 1.92 -42.81
CA LYS A 222 -16.18 0.82 -42.94
C LYS A 222 -15.46 -0.50 -43.31
N GLY A 223 -15.52 -1.48 -42.43
CA GLY A 223 -14.89 -2.80 -42.59
C GLY A 223 -13.42 -2.90 -42.14
N LEU A 224 -12.78 -1.78 -41.79
CA LEU A 224 -11.43 -1.78 -41.22
C LEU A 224 -11.35 -0.79 -40.08
N PHE A 225 -11.05 -1.29 -38.89
CA PHE A 225 -10.93 -0.51 -37.66
C PHE A 225 -9.64 -0.87 -36.95
N TRP A 226 -8.84 0.11 -36.60
CA TRP A 226 -7.62 -0.10 -35.83
C TRP A 226 -7.52 0.94 -34.73
N MET A 227 -7.45 0.45 -33.49
CA MET A 227 -7.27 1.25 -32.28
C MET A 227 -6.00 0.83 -31.58
N VAL A 228 -5.24 1.79 -31.10
CA VAL A 228 -4.07 1.59 -30.24
C VAL A 228 -4.27 2.38 -28.96
N THR A 229 -4.04 1.74 -27.82
CA THR A 229 -4.03 2.38 -26.49
C THR A 229 -2.67 2.18 -25.86
N VAL A 230 -2.08 3.26 -25.41
CA VAL A 230 -0.84 3.26 -24.61
C VAL A 230 -1.18 3.82 -23.23
N ASN A 231 -0.87 3.08 -22.20
CA ASN A 231 -0.96 3.57 -20.82
C ASN A 231 0.37 3.41 -20.10
N GLY A 232 0.60 4.26 -19.13
CA GLY A 232 1.80 4.20 -18.31
C GLY A 232 1.60 4.88 -16.98
N SER A 233 2.41 4.45 -16.01
CA SER A 233 2.46 5.03 -14.68
C SER A 233 3.90 5.17 -14.21
N HIS A 234 4.16 6.26 -13.51
CA HIS A 234 5.40 6.55 -12.82
C HIS A 234 5.08 6.90 -11.37
N THR A 235 5.71 6.21 -10.43
CA THR A 235 5.47 6.40 -9.00
C THR A 235 6.79 6.65 -8.28
N MET A 236 6.80 7.66 -7.43
CA MET A 236 7.90 7.98 -6.52
C MET A 236 7.38 7.99 -5.09
N ASP A 237 8.13 7.41 -4.19
CA ASP A 237 7.86 7.45 -2.76
C ASP A 237 9.03 8.09 -2.01
N LYS A 238 8.72 8.68 -0.85
CA LYS A 238 9.70 9.31 0.00
C LYS A 238 9.30 9.14 1.46
N LEU A 239 10.21 8.56 2.25
CA LEU A 239 10.08 8.52 3.70
C LEU A 239 10.47 9.87 4.30
N THR A 240 9.55 10.45 5.06
CA THR A 240 9.82 11.69 5.80
C THR A 240 9.56 11.46 7.28
N ASN A 241 10.47 11.88 8.13
CA ASN A 241 10.38 11.69 9.57
C ASN A 241 10.39 10.20 10.01
N VAL A 242 11.49 9.54 9.75
CA VAL A 242 11.75 8.17 10.20
C VAL A 242 12.01 8.16 11.70
N SER A 243 11.21 7.41 12.46
CA SER A 243 11.39 7.36 13.92
C SER A 243 12.69 6.67 14.32
N THR A 244 13.20 7.01 15.51
CA THR A 244 14.41 6.41 16.06
C THR A 244 14.31 4.88 16.21
N ALA A 245 13.09 4.36 16.39
CA ALA A 245 12.84 2.93 16.47
C ALA A 245 13.04 2.22 15.12
N LEU A 246 12.71 2.84 13.97
CA LEU A 246 13.06 2.31 12.65
C LEU A 246 14.57 2.24 12.43
N LYS A 247 15.29 3.27 12.85
CA LYS A 247 16.76 3.30 12.75
C LYS A 247 17.41 2.16 13.54
N SER A 248 16.84 1.79 14.70
CA SER A 248 17.38 0.68 15.51
C SER A 248 17.14 -0.70 14.89
N ILE A 249 16.05 -0.86 14.09
CA ILE A 249 15.78 -2.12 13.36
C ILE A 249 16.72 -2.26 12.16
N GLU A 250 17.00 -1.16 11.49
CA GLU A 250 17.96 -1.10 10.41
C GLU A 250 19.31 -1.66 10.83
N VAL A 251 19.76 -1.31 12.04
CA VAL A 251 20.99 -1.86 12.63
C VAL A 251 20.92 -3.37 12.81
N ALA A 252 19.77 -3.93 13.20
CA ALA A 252 19.62 -5.37 13.42
C ALA A 252 19.55 -6.18 12.12
N GLN A 253 18.98 -5.62 11.04
CA GLN A 253 18.88 -6.27 9.72
C GLN A 253 20.16 -6.11 8.88
N SER A 254 21.01 -5.16 9.21
CA SER A 254 22.18 -4.77 8.40
C SER A 254 23.42 -5.61 8.66
N LEU A 255 23.35 -6.70 9.41
CA LEU A 255 24.52 -7.53 9.78
C LEU A 255 25.12 -8.35 8.64
N GLY A 256 24.58 -8.29 7.41
CA GLY A 256 25.10 -9.02 6.25
C GLY A 256 25.62 -8.11 5.15
N ALA A 257 26.61 -8.58 4.38
CA ALA A 257 27.14 -7.88 3.21
C ALA A 257 26.19 -7.90 1.98
N ARG A 258 24.98 -8.45 2.11
CA ARG A 258 24.01 -8.54 1.01
C ARG A 258 23.25 -7.23 0.83
N PRO A 259 22.88 -6.86 -0.42
CA PRO A 259 21.95 -5.76 -0.66
C PRO A 259 20.67 -5.93 0.15
N SER A 260 20.22 -4.87 0.76
CA SER A 260 19.00 -4.89 1.60
C SER A 260 18.19 -3.61 1.44
N LEU A 261 16.89 -3.71 1.72
CA LEU A 261 16.05 -2.53 1.87
C LEU A 261 16.46 -1.79 3.15
N MET A 262 16.65 -0.49 3.05
CA MET A 262 16.96 0.38 4.19
C MET A 262 16.00 1.55 4.20
N PHE A 263 15.53 1.93 5.40
CA PHE A 263 14.58 3.02 5.59
C PHE A 263 15.31 4.29 6.02
N GLN A 264 15.80 5.05 5.04
CA GLN A 264 16.48 6.33 5.31
C GLN A 264 15.52 7.51 5.18
N GLU A 265 15.70 8.52 6.02
CA GLU A 265 14.95 9.76 5.90
C GLU A 265 15.30 10.45 4.57
N GLY A 266 14.25 10.76 3.80
CA GLY A 266 14.41 11.34 2.47
C GLY A 266 14.58 10.30 1.34
N GLY A 267 14.80 9.03 1.66
CA GLY A 267 14.89 7.91 0.72
C GLY A 267 13.54 7.25 0.42
N SER A 268 13.56 6.30 -0.52
CA SER A 268 12.43 5.44 -0.85
C SER A 268 12.34 4.25 0.12
N GLN A 269 11.12 3.81 0.44
CA GLN A 269 10.91 2.56 1.17
C GLN A 269 11.29 1.31 0.36
N PHE A 270 11.46 1.46 -0.94
CA PHE A 270 11.84 0.41 -1.90
C PHE A 270 13.29 0.53 -2.35
N GLY A 271 14.05 1.47 -1.79
CA GLY A 271 15.47 1.68 -2.09
C GLY A 271 16.30 0.47 -1.67
N ILE A 272 17.10 -0.05 -2.61
CA ILE A 272 18.03 -1.14 -2.37
C ILE A 272 19.39 -0.51 -2.07
N HIS A 273 19.93 -0.81 -0.89
CA HIS A 273 21.18 -0.25 -0.42
C HIS A 273 22.25 -1.33 -0.36
N ALA A 274 23.42 -1.01 -0.89
CA ALA A 274 24.61 -1.84 -0.84
C ALA A 274 25.86 -0.98 -0.79
N MET A 275 26.94 -1.53 -0.31
CA MET A 275 28.27 -0.95 -0.50
C MET A 275 28.71 -1.19 -1.94
N ARG A 276 29.18 -0.16 -2.61
CA ARG A 276 29.69 -0.30 -4.00
C ARG A 276 30.94 -1.15 -4.01
N THR A 277 31.12 -1.97 -5.05
CA THR A 277 32.31 -2.78 -5.24
C THR A 277 33.05 -2.37 -6.52
N ALA A 278 34.38 -2.39 -6.47
CA ALA A 278 35.25 -2.26 -7.63
C ALA A 278 35.67 -3.63 -8.20
N GLY A 279 35.13 -4.72 -7.64
CA GLY A 279 35.45 -6.08 -8.04
C GLY A 279 36.36 -6.79 -7.03
N ILE A 280 37.09 -7.83 -7.50
CA ILE A 280 37.97 -8.65 -6.68
C ILE A 280 39.41 -8.29 -6.99
N ASP A 281 40.21 -8.04 -5.96
CA ASP A 281 41.66 -7.87 -6.08
C ASP A 281 42.30 -9.18 -6.56
N PRO A 282 42.92 -9.20 -7.75
CA PRO A 282 43.51 -10.42 -8.30
C PRO A 282 44.71 -10.95 -7.49
N ALA A 283 45.35 -10.12 -6.69
CA ALA A 283 46.52 -10.52 -5.88
C ALA A 283 46.09 -11.19 -4.55
N SER A 284 45.05 -10.71 -3.90
CA SER A 284 44.60 -11.21 -2.59
C SER A 284 43.35 -12.06 -2.65
N GLY A 285 42.55 -11.98 -3.73
CA GLY A 285 41.24 -12.62 -3.85
C GLY A 285 40.14 -11.96 -3.00
N LYS A 286 40.41 -10.80 -2.40
CA LYS A 286 39.48 -10.08 -1.58
C LYS A 286 38.63 -9.13 -2.43
N GLU A 287 37.40 -8.91 -2.02
CA GLU A 287 36.51 -7.90 -2.60
C GLU A 287 36.99 -6.50 -2.23
N ILE A 288 37.02 -5.59 -3.22
CA ILE A 288 37.37 -4.18 -3.05
C ILE A 288 36.10 -3.40 -3.00
N PHE A 289 35.82 -2.76 -1.87
CA PHE A 289 34.69 -1.87 -1.68
C PHE A 289 35.05 -0.42 -1.97
N ILE A 290 34.04 0.38 -2.29
CA ILE A 290 34.15 1.82 -2.49
C ILE A 290 33.33 2.51 -1.37
N ASN A 291 34.01 3.29 -0.51
CA ASN A 291 33.35 4.00 0.55
C ASN A 291 32.59 5.24 0.04
N SER A 292 31.87 5.96 0.91
CA SER A 292 31.11 7.16 0.58
C SER A 292 31.97 8.30 0.03
N LYS A 293 33.28 8.31 0.33
CA LYS A 293 34.27 9.25 -0.19
C LYS A 293 34.86 8.87 -1.55
N GLY A 294 34.51 7.68 -2.07
CA GLY A 294 35.04 7.16 -3.32
C GLY A 294 36.41 6.47 -3.18
N GLU A 295 36.89 6.17 -1.97
CA GLU A 295 38.14 5.50 -1.72
C GLU A 295 37.96 3.98 -1.69
N TYR A 296 39.00 3.24 -2.12
CA TYR A 296 39.00 1.78 -2.10
C TYR A 296 39.36 1.25 -0.71
N THR A 297 38.61 0.25 -0.25
CA THR A 297 38.85 -0.44 1.01
C THR A 297 38.54 -1.92 0.86
N PHE A 298 39.19 -2.78 1.68
CA PHE A 298 38.86 -4.19 1.80
C PHE A 298 37.88 -4.47 2.94
N ASP A 299 37.59 -3.46 3.72
CA ASP A 299 36.70 -3.58 4.88
C ASP A 299 35.27 -3.20 4.47
N TYR A 300 34.34 -4.12 4.72
CA TYR A 300 32.93 -3.86 4.55
C TYR A 300 32.40 -3.06 5.72
N ASP A 301 31.85 -1.87 5.43
CA ASP A 301 31.17 -1.04 6.41
C ASP A 301 29.71 -0.85 6.02
N LYS A 302 28.82 -1.29 6.90
CA LYS A 302 27.36 -1.15 6.70
C LYS A 302 26.89 0.29 6.62
N ASP A 303 27.58 1.21 7.30
CA ASP A 303 27.24 2.63 7.37
C ASP A 303 27.64 3.38 6.08
N GLU A 304 28.47 2.77 5.24
CA GLU A 304 28.91 3.26 3.94
C GLU A 304 28.05 2.78 2.76
N ARG A 305 26.90 2.17 3.04
CA ARG A 305 25.94 1.76 2.00
C ARG A 305 25.32 2.97 1.34
N VAL A 306 25.11 2.87 0.04
CA VAL A 306 24.41 3.86 -0.78
C VAL A 306 23.25 3.20 -1.50
N GLU A 307 22.24 3.96 -1.87
CA GLU A 307 21.16 3.46 -2.72
C GLU A 307 21.75 3.10 -4.09
N VAL A 308 21.68 1.82 -4.43
CA VAL A 308 22.20 1.25 -5.70
C VAL A 308 21.08 0.93 -6.68
N GLY A 309 19.86 0.96 -6.25
CA GLY A 309 18.69 0.70 -7.07
C GLY A 309 17.39 0.86 -6.29
N ASN A 310 16.28 0.72 -7.00
CA ASN A 310 14.95 0.75 -6.43
C ASN A 310 14.15 -0.44 -6.96
N SER A 311 13.41 -1.14 -6.10
CA SER A 311 12.59 -2.27 -6.52
C SER A 311 11.31 -1.86 -7.24
N ASN A 312 10.92 -0.58 -7.17
CA ASN A 312 9.84 -0.03 -7.98
C ASN A 312 10.36 0.37 -9.36
N PRO A 313 9.63 0.04 -10.44
CA PRO A 313 9.99 0.48 -11.77
C PRO A 313 9.85 2.00 -11.91
N ILE A 314 10.73 2.60 -12.72
CA ILE A 314 10.66 4.02 -13.06
C ILE A 314 9.40 4.29 -13.91
N LEU A 315 9.10 3.37 -14.84
CA LEU A 315 7.94 3.46 -15.70
C LEU A 315 7.39 2.06 -15.96
N GLU A 316 6.10 1.88 -15.74
CA GLU A 316 5.41 0.65 -16.11
C GLU A 316 4.10 0.95 -16.83
N GLY A 317 3.68 0.04 -17.70
CA GLY A 317 2.44 0.20 -18.44
C GLY A 317 2.18 -0.89 -19.46
N SER A 318 1.27 -0.60 -20.37
CA SER A 318 0.95 -1.50 -21.46
C SER A 318 0.61 -0.79 -22.75
N ILE A 319 0.81 -1.48 -23.86
CA ILE A 319 0.38 -1.11 -25.20
C ILE A 319 -0.66 -2.14 -25.62
N PHE A 320 -1.87 -1.67 -25.92
CA PHE A 320 -2.95 -2.48 -26.44
C PHE A 320 -3.22 -2.08 -27.90
N SER A 321 -3.32 -3.06 -28.78
CA SER A 321 -3.66 -2.87 -30.19
C SER A 321 -4.83 -3.77 -30.53
N SER A 322 -5.88 -3.20 -31.12
CA SER A 322 -7.06 -3.92 -31.59
C SER A 322 -7.29 -3.60 -33.06
N LEU A 323 -7.14 -4.59 -33.92
CA LEU A 323 -7.36 -4.51 -35.36
C LEU A 323 -8.56 -5.39 -35.76
N SER A 324 -9.57 -4.79 -36.33
CA SER A 324 -10.75 -5.48 -36.88
C SER A 324 -10.84 -5.29 -38.38
N TYR A 325 -10.94 -6.41 -39.11
CA TYR A 325 -11.09 -6.40 -40.58
C TYR A 325 -12.12 -7.45 -41.00
N LYS A 326 -13.18 -7.02 -41.68
CA LYS A 326 -14.23 -7.88 -42.27
C LYS A 326 -14.73 -9.02 -41.34
N GLY A 327 -14.94 -8.71 -40.08
CA GLY A 327 -15.45 -9.68 -39.08
C GLY A 327 -14.37 -10.44 -38.28
N PHE A 328 -13.10 -10.32 -38.65
CA PHE A 328 -11.98 -10.83 -37.86
C PHE A 328 -11.47 -9.74 -36.92
N THR A 329 -11.15 -10.10 -35.69
CA THR A 329 -10.57 -9.16 -34.73
C THR A 329 -9.30 -9.76 -34.12
N LEU A 330 -8.21 -9.01 -34.17
CA LEU A 330 -6.93 -9.34 -33.55
C LEU A 330 -6.66 -8.34 -32.41
N ASN A 331 -6.48 -8.86 -31.21
CA ASN A 331 -6.12 -8.07 -30.03
C ASN A 331 -4.73 -8.49 -29.54
N ILE A 332 -3.86 -7.52 -29.37
CA ILE A 332 -2.50 -7.74 -28.83
C ILE A 332 -2.31 -6.80 -27.65
N THR A 333 -1.84 -7.33 -26.54
CA THR A 333 -1.44 -6.56 -25.35
C THR A 333 -0.01 -6.86 -25.01
N THR A 334 0.81 -5.83 -24.88
CA THR A 334 2.21 -5.93 -24.45
C THR A 334 2.41 -5.08 -23.20
N GLY A 335 2.86 -5.70 -22.11
CA GLY A 335 3.26 -4.99 -20.90
C GLY A 335 4.73 -4.58 -20.99
N TYR A 336 5.07 -3.45 -20.37
CA TYR A 336 6.45 -2.99 -20.23
C TYR A 336 6.73 -2.50 -18.82
N LYS A 337 7.99 -2.69 -18.38
CA LYS A 337 8.56 -2.20 -17.13
C LYS A 337 10.00 -1.75 -17.39
N PHE A 338 10.33 -0.55 -16.93
CA PHE A 338 11.67 0.05 -17.02
C PHE A 338 12.13 0.52 -15.64
N GLY A 339 13.40 0.29 -15.30
CA GLY A 339 14.03 0.73 -14.05
C GLY A 339 14.86 -0.34 -13.40
#